data_5c90e9b05d6facf7451b2137956dbd99
#
_entry.id   5c90e9b05d6facf7451b2137956dbd99
#
_cell.length_a   1.000
_cell.length_b   1.000
_cell.length_c   1.000
_cell.angle_alpha   90.00
_cell.angle_beta   90.00
_cell.angle_gamma   90.00
#
_symmetry.space_group_name_H-M   'P 1'
#
loop_
_entity.id
_entity.type
_entity.pdbx_description
1 polymer ?
#
loop_
_entity_poly.entity_id
_entity_poly.type
_entity_poly.pdbx_seq_one_letter_code
_entity_poly.pdbx_strand_id
1 'polypeptide(L)'
;YRCVYPIKVNQQRHVVEEILKYGGPNGFGLEAGSKPELLAVVAMTGPQIPVICNGFKDAEFIEMALLAQKIGRQVIPVVERYSELELILRYAEKVGVRPLLGMRVKLASKGSGRWQSSGGYRSKFGLSVGELLHGLEELKQRGMQDCFQLLHFHLGSQITNIRHVKTALIEAARVYADLVKRGAGLKYLDVGGGLGIDYDGSQTNFESSVNYTLQEYANDVVYHVQTVCEEANIPHPTIISESGR
;
A
#
# COMPACT_ATOMS: atom_id res chain seq x y z
N TYR A 1 -1.11 11.75 -7.14
CA TYR A 1 0.00 10.81 -6.88
C TYR A 1 0.74 11.25 -5.61
N ARG A 2 1.03 10.33 -4.70
CA ARG A 2 1.76 10.57 -3.45
C ARG A 2 2.84 9.51 -3.26
N CYS A 3 3.95 9.88 -2.64
CA CYS A 3 4.98 8.93 -2.22
C CYS A 3 4.87 8.72 -0.72
N VAL A 4 5.10 7.49 -0.30
CA VAL A 4 5.22 7.11 1.10
C VAL A 4 6.59 6.44 1.27
N TYR A 5 7.41 6.98 2.16
CA TYR A 5 8.77 6.50 2.36
C TYR A 5 8.82 5.38 3.40
N PRO A 6 9.25 4.17 3.03
CA PRO A 6 9.44 3.08 3.99
C PRO A 6 10.67 3.35 4.85
N ILE A 7 10.49 3.63 6.14
CA ILE A 7 11.62 4.02 6.99
C ILE A 7 12.65 2.91 7.19
N LYS A 8 12.28 1.64 6.97
CA LYS A 8 13.20 0.50 7.00
C LYS A 8 14.38 0.62 6.03
N VAL A 9 14.26 1.43 4.98
CA VAL A 9 15.33 1.66 3.99
C VAL A 9 16.49 2.42 4.63
N ASN A 10 16.19 3.49 5.35
CA ASN A 10 17.15 4.21 6.19
C ASN A 10 16.40 4.89 7.35
N GLN A 11 16.54 4.32 8.55
CA GLN A 11 15.85 4.77 9.77
C GLN A 11 16.57 5.90 10.51
N GLN A 12 17.66 6.43 9.98
CA GLN A 12 18.37 7.52 10.61
C GLN A 12 17.45 8.75 10.69
N ARG A 13 17.31 9.30 11.89
CA ARG A 13 16.37 10.37 12.19
C ARG A 13 16.50 11.55 11.22
N HIS A 14 17.71 12.02 10.96
CA HIS A 14 17.94 13.15 10.05
C HIS A 14 17.50 12.88 8.61
N VAL A 15 17.61 11.63 8.13
CA VAL A 15 17.12 11.24 6.79
C VAL A 15 15.60 11.34 6.74
N VAL A 16 14.91 10.81 7.74
CA VAL A 16 13.45 10.84 7.81
C VAL A 16 12.95 12.29 7.98
N GLU A 17 13.64 13.10 8.79
CA GLU A 17 13.32 14.54 8.95
C GLU A 17 13.46 15.32 7.63
N GLU A 18 14.50 15.07 6.83
CA GLU A 18 14.66 15.70 5.52
C GLU A 18 13.58 15.26 4.52
N ILE A 19 13.21 13.98 4.53
CA ILE A 19 12.11 13.47 3.69
C ILE A 19 10.79 14.16 4.07
N LEU A 20 10.49 14.29 5.35
CA LEU A 20 9.28 14.97 5.81
C LEU A 20 9.29 16.46 5.50
N LYS A 21 10.43 17.13 5.67
CA LYS A 21 10.60 18.56 5.43
C LYS A 21 10.36 18.94 3.97
N TYR A 22 10.92 18.17 3.04
CA TYR A 22 10.81 18.47 1.61
C TYR A 22 9.65 17.75 0.91
N GLY A 23 9.28 16.55 1.38
CA GLY A 23 8.17 15.77 0.83
C GLY A 23 6.81 16.13 1.43
N GLY A 24 6.77 16.52 2.71
CA GLY A 24 5.54 16.86 3.42
C GLY A 24 4.64 17.88 2.72
N PRO A 25 5.17 19.02 2.22
CA PRO A 25 4.39 19.97 1.43
C PRO A 25 3.75 19.38 0.16
N ASN A 26 4.31 18.29 -0.37
CA ASN A 26 3.80 17.56 -1.53
C ASN A 26 2.91 16.35 -1.12
N GLY A 27 2.57 16.23 0.16
CA GLY A 27 1.73 15.15 0.67
C GLY A 27 2.44 13.80 0.82
N PHE A 28 3.79 13.79 0.93
CA PHE A 28 4.54 12.58 1.22
C PHE A 28 4.19 12.05 2.61
N GLY A 29 4.16 10.72 2.71
CA GLY A 29 3.94 10.00 3.95
C GLY A 29 5.12 9.11 4.32
N LEU A 30 4.92 8.34 5.39
CA LEU A 30 5.89 7.33 5.86
C LEU A 30 5.23 5.94 5.92
N GLU A 31 6.04 4.89 5.74
CA GLU A 31 5.60 3.51 5.98
C GLU A 31 6.36 2.92 7.16
N ALA A 32 5.64 2.16 7.97
CA ALA A 32 6.15 1.44 9.13
C ALA A 32 5.71 -0.03 9.09
N GLY A 33 6.67 -0.95 9.11
CA GLY A 33 6.42 -2.40 9.07
C GLY A 33 6.64 -3.10 10.42
N SER A 34 6.95 -2.37 11.49
CA SER A 34 7.18 -2.91 12.83
C SER A 34 6.73 -1.95 13.93
N LYS A 35 6.53 -2.46 15.15
CA LYS A 35 6.12 -1.63 16.31
C LYS A 35 7.12 -0.48 16.61
N PRO A 36 8.44 -0.71 16.66
CA PRO A 36 9.39 0.38 16.86
C PRO A 36 9.33 1.43 15.75
N GLU A 37 9.17 1.00 14.49
CA GLU A 37 9.01 1.92 13.35
C GLU A 37 7.74 2.75 13.49
N LEU A 38 6.61 2.14 13.86
CA LEU A 38 5.35 2.86 14.08
C LEU A 38 5.49 3.93 15.16
N LEU A 39 6.13 3.62 16.28
CA LEU A 39 6.38 4.59 17.35
C LEU A 39 7.23 5.76 16.86
N ALA A 40 8.32 5.48 16.14
CA ALA A 40 9.19 6.50 15.58
C ALA A 40 8.43 7.41 14.59
N VAL A 41 7.66 6.81 13.68
CA VAL A 41 6.88 7.54 12.66
C VAL A 41 5.80 8.40 13.30
N VAL A 42 5.04 7.87 14.27
CA VAL A 42 3.99 8.63 14.98
C VAL A 42 4.58 9.82 15.74
N ALA A 43 5.79 9.66 16.32
CA ALA A 43 6.48 10.75 17.00
C ALA A 43 6.95 11.86 16.07
N MET A 44 7.29 11.53 14.81
CA MET A 44 7.86 12.46 13.83
C MET A 44 6.81 13.10 12.90
N THR A 45 5.61 12.51 12.78
CA THR A 45 4.58 12.97 11.84
C THR A 45 3.51 13.83 12.50
N GLY A 46 2.97 14.79 11.76
CA GLY A 46 1.76 15.55 12.11
C GLY A 46 0.46 14.84 11.66
N PRO A 47 -0.70 15.39 12.00
CA PRO A 47 -2.00 14.78 11.69
C PRO A 47 -2.31 14.70 10.19
N GLN A 48 -1.61 15.49 9.35
CA GLN A 48 -1.84 15.55 7.90
C GLN A 48 -0.96 14.57 7.10
N ILE A 49 0.03 13.94 7.76
CA ILE A 49 0.97 13.04 7.11
C ILE A 49 0.41 11.61 7.12
N PRO A 50 0.18 10.98 5.95
CA PRO A 50 -0.28 9.61 5.90
C PRO A 50 0.82 8.64 6.36
N VAL A 51 0.42 7.66 7.17
CA VAL A 51 1.29 6.59 7.66
C VAL A 51 0.68 5.26 7.24
N ILE A 52 1.37 4.52 6.38
CA ILE A 52 0.95 3.19 5.93
C ILE A 52 1.65 2.15 6.80
N CYS A 53 0.90 1.15 7.27
CA CYS A 53 1.47 0.07 8.09
C CYS A 53 1.34 -1.27 7.37
N ASN A 54 2.43 -1.73 6.77
CA ASN A 54 2.52 -3.02 6.11
C ASN A 54 3.10 -4.10 7.05
N GLY A 55 3.28 -5.31 6.51
CA GLY A 55 3.82 -6.45 7.22
C GLY A 55 2.82 -7.09 8.18
N PHE A 56 3.26 -8.16 8.83
CA PHE A 56 2.47 -8.87 9.83
C PHE A 56 2.24 -7.99 11.07
N LYS A 57 0.98 -7.95 11.52
CA LYS A 57 0.57 -7.16 12.68
C LYS A 57 -0.03 -8.05 13.74
N ASP A 58 0.57 -8.04 14.92
CA ASP A 58 -0.01 -8.63 16.11
C ASP A 58 -1.00 -7.69 16.81
N ALA A 59 -1.63 -8.16 17.85
CA ALA A 59 -2.64 -7.42 18.60
C ALA A 59 -2.12 -6.08 19.14
N GLU A 60 -0.88 -6.05 19.64
CA GLU A 60 -0.26 -4.85 20.18
C GLU A 60 0.03 -3.81 19.10
N PHE A 61 0.53 -4.25 17.91
CA PHE A 61 0.71 -3.34 16.77
C PHE A 61 -0.61 -2.70 16.35
N ILE A 62 -1.67 -3.50 16.25
CA ILE A 62 -3.01 -3.02 15.86
C ILE A 62 -3.55 -2.04 16.89
N GLU A 63 -3.43 -2.35 18.19
CA GLU A 63 -3.86 -1.44 19.25
C GLU A 63 -3.10 -0.10 19.18
N MET A 64 -1.78 -0.12 18.96
CA MET A 64 -0.97 1.09 18.78
C MET A 64 -1.41 1.92 17.56
N ALA A 65 -1.67 1.27 16.43
CA ALA A 65 -2.14 1.95 15.21
C ALA A 65 -3.49 2.63 15.43
N LEU A 66 -4.43 1.96 16.11
CA LEU A 66 -5.75 2.50 16.43
C LEU A 66 -5.69 3.62 17.48
N LEU A 67 -4.80 3.51 18.46
CA LEU A 67 -4.54 4.60 19.42
C LEU A 67 -3.96 5.83 18.70
N ALA A 68 -3.07 5.64 17.73
CA ALA A 68 -2.57 6.72 16.90
C ALA A 68 -3.70 7.38 16.08
N GLN A 69 -4.63 6.61 15.53
CA GLN A 69 -5.83 7.16 14.87
C GLN A 69 -6.69 7.95 15.86
N LYS A 70 -6.86 7.45 17.10
CA LYS A 70 -7.64 8.13 18.15
C LYS A 70 -7.11 9.52 18.50
N ILE A 71 -5.80 9.70 18.46
CA ILE A 71 -5.17 11.03 18.65
C ILE A 71 -5.07 11.85 17.36
N GLY A 72 -5.78 11.46 16.30
CA GLY A 72 -5.90 12.23 15.05
C GLY A 72 -4.79 11.99 14.04
N ARG A 73 -3.99 10.91 14.14
CA ARG A 73 -2.99 10.56 13.11
C ARG A 73 -3.65 9.78 11.97
N GLN A 74 -3.21 10.02 10.74
CA GLN A 74 -3.67 9.28 9.56
C GLN A 74 -2.88 7.97 9.40
N VAL A 75 -3.03 7.05 10.33
CA VAL A 75 -2.40 5.73 10.30
C VAL A 75 -3.35 4.75 9.62
N ILE A 76 -2.87 4.03 8.60
CA ILE A 76 -3.65 3.05 7.83
C ILE A 76 -2.98 1.68 7.95
N PRO A 77 -3.39 0.81 8.90
CA PRO A 77 -2.95 -0.57 8.94
C PRO A 77 -3.49 -1.32 7.71
N VAL A 78 -2.59 -1.98 6.97
CA VAL A 78 -2.91 -2.76 5.79
C VAL A 78 -3.03 -4.23 6.16
N VAL A 79 -4.22 -4.78 6.02
CA VAL A 79 -4.52 -6.20 6.31
C VAL A 79 -3.78 -7.11 5.34
N GLU A 80 -2.90 -7.95 5.86
CA GLU A 80 -2.12 -8.93 5.09
C GLU A 80 -2.62 -10.37 5.31
N ARG A 81 -3.39 -10.61 6.37
CA ARG A 81 -4.08 -11.87 6.70
C ARG A 81 -5.48 -11.57 7.21
N TYR A 82 -6.43 -12.42 6.89
CA TYR A 82 -7.82 -12.20 7.30
C TYR A 82 -7.99 -12.03 8.82
N SER A 83 -7.22 -12.77 9.61
CA SER A 83 -7.22 -12.64 11.08
C SER A 83 -6.81 -11.25 11.60
N GLU A 84 -6.09 -10.47 10.80
CA GLU A 84 -5.76 -9.07 11.16
C GLU A 84 -7.00 -8.17 11.05
N LEU A 85 -7.92 -8.43 10.12
CA LEU A 85 -9.19 -7.71 10.04
C LEU A 85 -10.02 -7.92 11.30
N GLU A 86 -10.14 -9.17 11.75
CA GLU A 86 -10.85 -9.50 13.00
C GLU A 86 -10.23 -8.80 14.22
N LEU A 87 -8.89 -8.74 14.28
CA LEU A 87 -8.17 -8.01 15.31
C LEU A 87 -8.46 -6.51 15.25
N ILE A 88 -8.41 -5.89 14.05
CA ILE A 88 -8.69 -4.46 13.87
C ILE A 88 -10.10 -4.14 14.35
N LEU A 89 -11.09 -4.92 13.95
CA LEU A 89 -12.50 -4.69 14.35
C LEU A 89 -12.69 -4.79 15.86
N ARG A 90 -12.13 -5.84 16.48
CA ARG A 90 -12.20 -6.04 17.93
C ARG A 90 -11.51 -4.91 18.72
N TYR A 91 -10.31 -4.50 18.29
CA TYR A 91 -9.58 -3.43 18.96
C TYR A 91 -10.14 -2.04 18.66
N ALA A 92 -10.74 -1.82 17.50
CA ALA A 92 -11.47 -0.58 17.18
C ALA A 92 -12.62 -0.34 18.16
N GLU A 93 -13.38 -1.40 18.47
CA GLU A 93 -14.43 -1.36 19.50
C GLU A 93 -13.85 -1.07 20.90
N LYS A 94 -12.78 -1.80 21.30
CA LYS A 94 -12.09 -1.59 22.59
C LYS A 94 -11.57 -0.17 22.77
N VAL A 95 -10.94 0.39 21.74
CA VAL A 95 -10.34 1.74 21.77
C VAL A 95 -11.40 2.84 21.58
N GLY A 96 -12.55 2.48 21.01
CA GLY A 96 -13.63 3.43 20.68
C GLY A 96 -13.27 4.33 19.51
N VAL A 97 -12.81 3.76 18.40
CA VAL A 97 -12.51 4.48 17.16
C VAL A 97 -13.18 3.81 15.97
N ARG A 98 -13.51 4.61 14.96
CA ARG A 98 -13.88 4.11 13.65
C ARG A 98 -12.61 3.97 12.82
N PRO A 99 -12.13 2.75 12.50
CA PRO A 99 -10.78 2.56 11.98
C PRO A 99 -10.68 3.01 10.52
N LEU A 100 -9.53 3.59 10.17
CA LEU A 100 -9.05 3.63 8.79
C LEU A 100 -8.25 2.35 8.55
N LEU A 101 -8.52 1.62 7.49
CA LEU A 101 -7.77 0.41 7.16
C LEU A 101 -7.54 0.25 5.65
N GLY A 102 -6.50 -0.49 5.32
CA GLY A 102 -6.23 -0.98 3.98
C GLY A 102 -6.30 -2.50 3.92
N MET A 103 -6.38 -3.05 2.73
CA MET A 103 -6.23 -4.49 2.50
C MET A 103 -5.26 -4.72 1.34
N ARG A 104 -4.36 -5.70 1.50
CA ARG A 104 -3.43 -6.10 0.46
C ARG A 104 -4.01 -7.22 -0.38
N VAL A 105 -4.05 -7.05 -1.69
CA VAL A 105 -4.49 -8.06 -2.65
C VAL A 105 -3.32 -8.92 -3.14
N LYS A 106 -3.54 -10.23 -3.25
CA LYS A 106 -2.68 -11.14 -4.02
C LYS A 106 -3.09 -11.06 -5.48
N LEU A 107 -2.21 -10.58 -6.34
CA LEU A 107 -2.43 -10.56 -7.77
C LEU A 107 -2.05 -11.92 -8.39
N ALA A 108 -2.73 -12.30 -9.48
CA ALA A 108 -2.34 -13.45 -10.29
C ALA A 108 -1.03 -13.18 -11.05
N SER A 109 -0.80 -11.91 -11.41
CA SER A 109 0.43 -11.42 -12.02
C SER A 109 1.63 -11.71 -11.13
N LYS A 110 2.67 -12.28 -11.73
CA LYS A 110 3.94 -12.56 -11.04
C LYS A 110 4.92 -11.43 -11.30
N GLY A 111 5.59 -10.95 -10.24
CA GLY A 111 6.75 -10.08 -10.39
C GLY A 111 7.93 -10.81 -11.04
N SER A 112 8.93 -10.08 -11.48
CA SER A 112 10.21 -10.61 -11.95
C SER A 112 11.28 -10.45 -10.86
N GLY A 113 12.38 -11.23 -10.97
CA GLY A 113 13.54 -11.13 -10.10
C GLY A 113 13.65 -12.25 -9.06
N ARG A 114 14.64 -12.14 -8.17
CA ARG A 114 14.99 -13.16 -7.13
C ARG A 114 13.82 -13.57 -6.23
N TRP A 115 12.82 -12.73 -6.07
CA TRP A 115 11.66 -12.93 -5.20
C TRP A 115 10.39 -13.36 -5.95
N GLN A 116 10.53 -13.79 -7.21
CA GLN A 116 9.41 -14.25 -8.06
C GLN A 116 8.56 -15.35 -7.40
N SER A 117 9.19 -16.22 -6.59
CA SER A 117 8.50 -17.30 -5.86
C SER A 117 7.63 -16.81 -4.70
N SER A 118 7.82 -15.58 -4.22
CA SER A 118 7.05 -14.99 -3.12
C SER A 118 5.85 -14.15 -3.59
N GLY A 119 5.66 -13.96 -4.89
CA GLY A 119 4.54 -13.26 -5.50
C GLY A 119 3.43 -14.20 -6.00
N GLY A 120 2.36 -13.62 -6.55
CA GLY A 120 1.21 -14.34 -7.07
C GLY A 120 0.37 -15.03 -5.98
N TYR A 121 -0.47 -15.98 -6.36
CA TYR A 121 -1.36 -16.71 -5.44
C TYR A 121 -0.64 -17.46 -4.29
N ARG A 122 0.65 -17.77 -4.44
CA ARG A 122 1.47 -18.43 -3.41
C ARG A 122 2.13 -17.46 -2.45
N SER A 123 1.90 -16.15 -2.59
CA SER A 123 2.42 -15.15 -1.66
C SER A 123 2.01 -15.47 -0.22
N LYS A 124 2.96 -15.32 0.71
CA LYS A 124 2.71 -15.46 2.15
C LYS A 124 1.81 -14.34 2.69
N PHE A 125 1.77 -13.21 1.99
CA PHE A 125 1.09 -11.99 2.39
C PHE A 125 0.04 -11.57 1.37
N GLY A 126 -0.98 -10.90 1.88
CA GLY A 126 -2.11 -10.42 1.11
C GLY A 126 -3.26 -11.44 1.06
N LEU A 127 -4.42 -10.94 0.71
CA LEU A 127 -5.69 -11.64 0.63
C LEU A 127 -5.97 -12.04 -0.82
N SER A 128 -6.60 -13.18 -1.01
CA SER A 128 -7.24 -13.49 -2.29
C SER A 128 -8.40 -12.52 -2.56
N VAL A 129 -8.82 -12.40 -3.82
CA VAL A 129 -10.00 -11.57 -4.15
C VAL A 129 -11.24 -12.06 -3.39
N GLY A 130 -11.40 -13.37 -3.19
CA GLY A 130 -12.49 -13.94 -2.39
C GLY A 130 -12.45 -13.47 -0.93
N GLU A 131 -11.27 -13.46 -0.30
CA GLU A 131 -11.11 -12.96 1.08
C GLU A 131 -11.34 -11.44 1.16
N LEU A 132 -10.94 -10.66 0.15
CA LEU A 132 -11.25 -9.22 0.07
C LEU A 132 -12.77 -8.97 0.02
N LEU A 133 -13.48 -9.71 -0.83
CA LEU A 133 -14.93 -9.60 -0.95
C LEU A 133 -15.63 -10.01 0.35
N HIS A 134 -15.15 -11.07 1.00
CA HIS A 134 -15.68 -11.50 2.29
C HIS A 134 -15.45 -10.42 3.37
N GLY A 135 -14.25 -9.84 3.44
CA GLY A 135 -13.94 -8.75 4.36
C GLY A 135 -14.77 -7.48 4.11
N LEU A 136 -15.01 -7.14 2.83
CA LEU A 136 -15.91 -6.03 2.50
C LEU A 136 -17.34 -6.31 2.96
N GLU A 137 -17.83 -7.53 2.79
CA GLU A 137 -19.18 -7.90 3.23
C GLU A 137 -19.31 -7.88 4.75
N GLU A 138 -18.30 -8.35 5.49
CA GLU A 138 -18.25 -8.23 6.95
C GLU A 138 -18.28 -6.76 7.40
N LEU A 139 -17.52 -5.89 6.74
CA LEU A 139 -17.55 -4.45 7.01
C LEU A 139 -18.93 -3.83 6.72
N LYS A 140 -19.60 -4.22 5.65
CA LYS A 140 -20.94 -3.76 5.32
C LYS A 140 -21.98 -4.17 6.37
N GLN A 141 -21.94 -5.41 6.84
CA GLN A 141 -22.84 -5.90 7.89
C GLN A 141 -22.70 -5.09 9.18
N ARG A 142 -21.53 -4.50 9.41
CA ARG A 142 -21.25 -3.60 10.55
C ARG A 142 -21.46 -2.13 10.23
N GLY A 143 -21.88 -1.77 9.00
CA GLY A 143 -21.98 -0.38 8.53
C GLY A 143 -20.62 0.35 8.48
N MET A 144 -19.54 -0.38 8.20
CA MET A 144 -18.16 0.11 8.25
C MET A 144 -17.42 0.00 6.89
N GLN A 145 -18.15 -0.14 5.78
CA GLN A 145 -17.54 -0.26 4.44
C GLN A 145 -16.68 0.95 4.04
N ASP A 146 -16.97 2.12 4.58
CA ASP A 146 -16.19 3.35 4.39
C ASP A 146 -14.85 3.35 5.15
N CYS A 147 -14.65 2.43 6.09
CA CYS A 147 -13.40 2.22 6.79
C CYS A 147 -12.32 1.58 5.90
N PHE A 148 -12.72 0.82 4.87
CA PHE A 148 -11.81 0.23 3.88
C PHE A 148 -11.45 1.28 2.84
N GLN A 149 -10.36 2.04 3.07
CA GLN A 149 -10.00 3.19 2.27
C GLN A 149 -8.80 2.99 1.34
N LEU A 150 -8.01 1.92 1.53
CA LEU A 150 -6.80 1.68 0.76
C LEU A 150 -6.74 0.24 0.25
N LEU A 151 -6.58 0.08 -1.07
CA LEU A 151 -6.19 -1.19 -1.66
C LEU A 151 -4.69 -1.16 -1.94
N HIS A 152 -3.95 -2.15 -1.42
CA HIS A 152 -2.51 -2.28 -1.60
C HIS A 152 -2.15 -3.53 -2.39
N PHE A 153 -1.12 -3.44 -3.21
CA PHE A 153 -0.42 -4.60 -3.76
C PHE A 153 1.09 -4.36 -3.82
N HIS A 154 1.85 -5.42 -3.85
CA HIS A 154 3.30 -5.34 -3.96
C HIS A 154 3.83 -6.44 -4.87
N LEU A 155 4.58 -6.07 -5.90
CA LEU A 155 5.10 -6.98 -6.93
C LEU A 155 6.41 -7.67 -6.53
N GLY A 156 7.14 -7.08 -5.60
CA GLY A 156 8.46 -7.56 -5.19
C GLY A 156 9.51 -6.45 -5.21
N SER A 157 10.78 -6.83 -5.28
CA SER A 157 11.92 -5.92 -5.27
C SER A 157 12.71 -6.06 -6.55
N GLN A 158 13.39 -4.98 -6.97
CA GLN A 158 14.22 -4.95 -8.18
C GLN A 158 13.43 -5.43 -9.42
N ILE A 159 12.32 -4.75 -9.72
CA ILE A 159 11.47 -5.06 -10.86
C ILE A 159 12.15 -4.48 -12.09
N THR A 160 12.75 -5.33 -12.90
CA THR A 160 13.60 -4.93 -14.03
C THR A 160 12.83 -4.66 -15.32
N ASN A 161 11.59 -5.18 -15.43
CA ASN A 161 10.81 -5.11 -16.65
C ASN A 161 9.47 -4.41 -16.42
N ILE A 162 9.27 -3.28 -17.11
CA ILE A 162 8.06 -2.45 -17.02
C ILE A 162 6.77 -3.22 -17.39
N ARG A 163 6.85 -4.26 -18.23
CA ARG A 163 5.68 -5.06 -18.61
C ARG A 163 5.02 -5.74 -17.40
N HIS A 164 5.82 -6.17 -16.41
CA HIS A 164 5.28 -6.78 -15.19
C HIS A 164 4.51 -5.76 -14.36
N VAL A 165 5.03 -4.53 -14.32
CA VAL A 165 4.34 -3.41 -13.64
C VAL A 165 2.99 -3.14 -14.31
N LYS A 166 2.98 -2.99 -15.66
CA LYS A 166 1.76 -2.72 -16.44
C LYS A 166 0.68 -3.78 -16.22
N THR A 167 1.05 -5.05 -16.30
CA THR A 167 0.09 -6.15 -16.11
C THR A 167 -0.51 -6.14 -14.71
N ALA A 168 0.31 -5.92 -13.70
CA ALA A 168 -0.17 -5.87 -12.31
C ALA A 168 -1.03 -4.63 -12.04
N LEU A 169 -0.68 -3.49 -12.60
CA LEU A 169 -1.49 -2.26 -12.48
C LEU A 169 -2.89 -2.44 -13.05
N ILE A 170 -3.02 -3.03 -14.24
CA ILE A 170 -4.31 -3.31 -14.87
C ILE A 170 -5.13 -4.27 -13.99
N GLU A 171 -4.52 -5.34 -13.48
CA GLU A 171 -5.18 -6.31 -12.61
C GLU A 171 -5.65 -5.64 -11.31
N ALA A 172 -4.76 -4.91 -10.61
CA ALA A 172 -5.09 -4.23 -9.36
C ALA A 172 -6.14 -3.14 -9.55
N ALA A 173 -6.08 -2.36 -10.63
CA ALA A 173 -7.07 -1.33 -10.93
C ALA A 173 -8.45 -1.94 -11.20
N ARG A 174 -8.53 -3.11 -11.84
CA ARG A 174 -9.80 -3.83 -12.02
C ARG A 174 -10.39 -4.32 -10.70
N VAL A 175 -9.55 -4.86 -9.82
CA VAL A 175 -9.97 -5.24 -8.45
C VAL A 175 -10.46 -4.01 -7.68
N TYR A 176 -9.71 -2.90 -7.76
CA TYR A 176 -10.12 -1.63 -7.16
C TYR A 176 -11.49 -1.18 -7.67
N ALA A 177 -11.70 -1.20 -8.98
CA ALA A 177 -12.96 -0.79 -9.61
C ALA A 177 -14.13 -1.68 -9.17
N ASP A 178 -13.95 -2.99 -9.10
CA ASP A 178 -14.99 -3.91 -8.64
C ASP A 178 -15.35 -3.69 -7.17
N LEU A 179 -14.36 -3.47 -6.30
CA LEU A 179 -14.59 -3.17 -4.89
C LEU A 179 -15.34 -1.83 -4.70
N VAL A 180 -14.99 -0.78 -5.46
CA VAL A 180 -15.71 0.51 -5.44
C VAL A 180 -17.16 0.33 -5.87
N LYS A 181 -17.41 -0.39 -6.97
CA LYS A 181 -18.77 -0.70 -7.45
C LYS A 181 -19.59 -1.48 -6.43
N ARG A 182 -18.94 -2.28 -5.61
CA ARG A 182 -19.56 -3.01 -4.50
C ARG A 182 -19.73 -2.18 -3.23
N GLY A 183 -19.36 -0.89 -3.26
CA GLY A 183 -19.58 0.04 -2.15
C GLY A 183 -18.46 0.12 -1.13
N ALA A 184 -17.25 -0.35 -1.45
CA ALA A 184 -16.07 -0.08 -0.62
C ALA A 184 -15.76 1.42 -0.60
N GLY A 185 -15.35 1.95 0.55
CA GLY A 185 -15.00 3.36 0.74
C GLY A 185 -13.60 3.72 0.25
N LEU A 186 -13.11 3.03 -0.79
CA LEU A 186 -11.75 3.17 -1.30
C LEU A 186 -11.47 4.58 -1.83
N LYS A 187 -10.34 5.13 -1.40
CA LYS A 187 -9.79 6.44 -1.82
C LYS A 187 -8.38 6.32 -2.37
N TYR A 188 -7.67 5.26 -1.98
CA TYR A 188 -6.25 5.08 -2.27
C TYR A 188 -6.01 3.76 -2.98
N LEU A 189 -5.17 3.80 -4.01
CA LEU A 189 -4.56 2.62 -4.61
C LEU A 189 -3.06 2.70 -4.37
N ASP A 190 -2.55 1.85 -3.51
CA ASP A 190 -1.13 1.77 -3.18
C ASP A 190 -0.48 0.68 -4.03
N VAL A 191 0.39 1.11 -4.91
CA VAL A 191 1.08 0.25 -5.88
C VAL A 191 2.37 -0.37 -5.31
N GLY A 192 2.65 -0.12 -4.03
CA GLY A 192 3.86 -0.60 -3.36
C GLY A 192 5.12 0.07 -3.87
N GLY A 193 6.25 -0.59 -3.62
CA GLY A 193 7.56 -0.18 -4.09
C GLY A 193 8.17 -1.22 -5.03
N GLY A 194 9.50 -1.34 -4.98
CA GLY A 194 10.22 -2.37 -5.74
C GLY A 194 10.75 -1.89 -7.09
N LEU A 195 10.78 -0.59 -7.33
CA LEU A 195 11.47 -0.02 -8.49
C LEU A 195 12.87 -0.60 -8.64
N GLY A 196 13.23 -0.97 -9.86
CA GLY A 196 14.55 -1.43 -10.20
C GLY A 196 15.57 -0.28 -10.21
N ILE A 197 16.82 -0.62 -9.90
CA ILE A 197 17.97 0.25 -10.10
C ILE A 197 18.82 -0.36 -11.18
N ASP A 198 19.30 0.46 -12.11
CA ASP A 198 20.22 0.07 -13.16
C ASP A 198 21.65 0.03 -12.61
N TYR A 199 22.02 -1.09 -11.99
CA TYR A 199 23.33 -1.24 -11.36
C TYR A 199 24.49 -1.44 -12.37
N ASP A 200 24.20 -2.01 -13.54
CA ASP A 200 25.19 -2.29 -14.58
C ASP A 200 25.20 -1.30 -15.74
N GLY A 201 24.24 -0.37 -15.78
CA GLY A 201 24.14 0.67 -16.79
C GLY A 201 23.67 0.19 -18.17
N SER A 202 23.24 -1.07 -18.29
CA SER A 202 22.88 -1.65 -19.61
C SER A 202 21.50 -1.24 -20.11
N GLN A 203 20.63 -0.72 -19.23
CA GLN A 203 19.22 -0.36 -19.55
C GLN A 203 18.45 -1.52 -20.17
N THR A 204 18.59 -2.70 -19.61
CA THR A 204 17.93 -3.93 -20.05
C THR A 204 17.05 -4.51 -18.97
N ASN A 205 16.35 -5.61 -19.28
CA ASN A 205 15.58 -6.38 -18.30
C ASN A 205 16.43 -7.43 -17.54
N PHE A 206 17.76 -7.33 -17.60
CA PHE A 206 18.64 -8.15 -16.80
C PHE A 206 18.48 -7.85 -15.31
N GLU A 207 18.79 -8.82 -14.43
CA GLU A 207 18.51 -8.69 -12.99
C GLU A 207 19.24 -7.52 -12.29
N SER A 208 20.37 -7.06 -12.85
CA SER A 208 21.16 -5.92 -12.37
C SER A 208 20.86 -4.61 -13.11
N SER A 209 19.82 -4.58 -13.94
CA SER A 209 19.43 -3.42 -14.74
C SER A 209 17.93 -3.17 -14.70
N VAL A 210 17.46 -2.20 -15.47
CA VAL A 210 16.04 -1.93 -15.69
C VAL A 210 15.82 -1.43 -17.12
N ASN A 211 14.71 -1.78 -17.73
CA ASN A 211 14.35 -1.39 -19.09
C ASN A 211 13.39 -0.19 -19.14
N TYR A 212 13.35 0.65 -18.11
CA TYR A 212 12.47 1.81 -18.03
C TYR A 212 13.07 2.94 -17.17
N THR A 213 12.62 4.15 -17.41
CA THR A 213 12.92 5.34 -16.61
C THR A 213 11.87 5.57 -15.53
N LEU A 214 12.17 6.41 -14.53
CA LEU A 214 11.18 6.83 -13.53
C LEU A 214 9.98 7.55 -14.16
N GLN A 215 10.21 8.33 -15.22
CA GLN A 215 9.14 9.03 -15.92
C GLN A 215 8.21 8.05 -16.64
N GLU A 216 8.76 7.04 -17.31
CA GLU A 216 7.96 5.99 -17.96
C GLU A 216 7.15 5.20 -16.93
N TYR A 217 7.76 4.84 -15.79
CA TYR A 217 7.05 4.20 -14.69
C TYR A 217 5.88 5.06 -14.20
N ALA A 218 6.11 6.33 -13.90
CA ALA A 218 5.08 7.23 -13.40
C ALA A 218 3.94 7.41 -14.42
N ASN A 219 4.29 7.58 -15.69
CA ASN A 219 3.31 7.70 -16.79
C ASN A 219 2.46 6.43 -16.90
N ASP A 220 3.09 5.25 -16.88
CA ASP A 220 2.39 3.98 -16.98
C ASP A 220 1.47 3.74 -15.77
N VAL A 221 1.92 4.07 -14.55
CA VAL A 221 1.09 3.93 -13.36
C VAL A 221 -0.17 4.79 -13.48
N VAL A 222 -0.01 6.06 -13.81
CA VAL A 222 -1.16 6.98 -13.97
C VAL A 222 -2.07 6.54 -15.11
N TYR A 223 -1.50 6.26 -16.27
CA TYR A 223 -2.25 5.91 -17.48
C TYR A 223 -3.13 4.67 -17.27
N HIS A 224 -2.57 3.57 -16.76
CA HIS A 224 -3.33 2.33 -16.60
C HIS A 224 -4.41 2.42 -15.53
N VAL A 225 -4.13 3.10 -14.40
CA VAL A 225 -5.14 3.32 -13.36
C VAL A 225 -6.27 4.21 -13.87
N GLN A 226 -5.92 5.31 -14.54
CA GLN A 226 -6.88 6.24 -15.13
C GLN A 226 -7.77 5.52 -16.13
N THR A 227 -7.19 4.82 -17.12
CA THR A 227 -7.93 4.10 -18.16
C THR A 227 -8.95 3.13 -17.57
N VAL A 228 -8.55 2.30 -16.61
CA VAL A 228 -9.47 1.33 -15.98
C VAL A 228 -10.57 2.03 -15.20
N CYS A 229 -10.28 3.12 -14.50
CA CYS A 229 -11.29 3.86 -13.74
C CYS A 229 -12.31 4.54 -14.68
N GLU A 230 -11.84 5.11 -15.79
CA GLU A 230 -12.72 5.73 -16.81
C GLU A 230 -13.61 4.69 -17.50
N GLU A 231 -13.04 3.55 -17.93
CA GLU A 231 -13.80 2.44 -18.50
C GLU A 231 -14.85 1.88 -17.52
N ALA A 232 -14.51 1.85 -16.24
CA ALA A 232 -15.39 1.38 -15.18
C ALA A 232 -16.41 2.43 -14.71
N ASN A 233 -16.27 3.69 -15.13
CA ASN A 233 -17.06 4.85 -14.70
C ASN A 233 -17.07 5.02 -13.18
N ILE A 234 -15.87 5.03 -12.57
CA ILE A 234 -15.65 5.24 -11.13
C ILE A 234 -14.68 6.41 -10.89
N PRO A 235 -14.72 7.04 -9.70
CA PRO A 235 -13.74 8.05 -9.31
C PRO A 235 -12.31 7.50 -9.32
N HIS A 236 -11.35 8.34 -9.74
CA HIS A 236 -9.94 8.00 -9.69
C HIS A 236 -9.43 7.95 -8.23
N PRO A 237 -8.60 6.97 -7.87
CA PRO A 237 -7.95 6.96 -6.56
C PRO A 237 -6.82 8.00 -6.48
N THR A 238 -6.46 8.38 -5.27
CA THR A 238 -5.11 8.87 -5.02
C THR A 238 -4.16 7.68 -5.09
N ILE A 239 -3.23 7.72 -6.04
CA ILE A 239 -2.19 6.68 -6.19
C ILE A 239 -1.11 6.92 -5.16
N ILE A 240 -0.71 5.86 -4.46
CA ILE A 240 0.41 5.86 -3.51
C ILE A 240 1.49 4.93 -4.04
N SER A 241 2.76 5.34 -3.92
CA SER A 241 3.91 4.46 -4.14
C SER A 241 4.83 4.47 -2.93
N GLU A 242 5.42 3.30 -2.63
CA GLU A 242 6.28 3.07 -1.47
C GLU A 242 7.75 2.90 -1.89
N SER A 243 8.30 3.89 -2.59
CA SER A 243 9.67 3.85 -3.08
C SER A 243 10.63 4.42 -2.05
N GLY A 244 11.68 3.67 -1.71
CA GLY A 244 12.68 4.05 -0.72
C GLY A 244 14.12 4.13 -1.25
N ARG A 245 14.36 3.76 -2.50
CA ARG A 245 15.68 3.84 -3.16
C ARG A 245 15.85 5.08 -3.99
#